data_459dd11b54130c4220e80b48abf74ebe
#
_entry.id   459dd11b54130c4220e80b48abf74ebe
#
_cell.length_a   1.000
_cell.length_b   1.000
_cell.length_c   1.000
_cell.angle_alpha   90.00
_cell.angle_beta   90.00
_cell.angle_gamma   90.00
#
_symmetry.space_group_name_H-M   'P 1'
#
loop_
_entity.id
_entity.type
_entity.pdbx_description
1 polymer ?
#
loop_
_entity_poly.entity_id
_entity_poly.type
_entity_poly.pdbx_seq_one_letter_code
_entity_poly.pdbx_strand_id
1 'polypeptide(L)'
;MKIALTYAILFALLVGATCVALVVGHGSLADPALRATLLELRATRVGAALLAGAALAVGGVVVQGVFRNPLVSPSILGTTAGASLGGQLALLALAWGAAGTAIPPELVMPVGCLAGAGLSLAIVLLFCRERTGTLMLILTGFILSSLFLAIGGFVTSLAQDQWDLSRAVVAFTLGGVGGTSLRQVVAALPLVLVGLGACWAWSGTLDVLLSGEDEARTLGVEVGQARRWTVIWVAVLTSAAIAVGGNVAFVGLVVPHVLRPIVGVRHRRLIPAAALLGGTFLVGCDVIARVVPSRTELPLGVITGIIGAPVFLFLLARSYREVEHG
;
A
#
# COMPACT_ATOMS: atom_id res chain seq x y z
N MET A 1 -24.40 -5.82 -17.60
CA MET A 1 -24.48 -7.15 -16.95
C MET A 1 -23.10 -7.68 -16.54
N LYS A 2 -22.10 -7.79 -17.43
CA LYS A 2 -20.75 -8.33 -17.10
C LYS A 2 -20.04 -7.59 -15.94
N ILE A 3 -20.08 -6.25 -15.92
CA ILE A 3 -19.38 -5.44 -14.88
C ILE A 3 -20.01 -5.63 -13.49
N ALA A 4 -21.35 -5.62 -13.40
CA ALA A 4 -22.03 -5.85 -12.12
C ALA A 4 -21.73 -7.25 -11.55
N LEU A 5 -21.66 -8.26 -12.41
CA LEU A 5 -21.25 -9.61 -12.02
C LEU A 5 -19.82 -9.64 -11.50
N THR A 6 -18.89 -8.93 -12.15
CA THR A 6 -17.51 -8.84 -11.68
C THR A 6 -17.41 -8.24 -10.27
N TYR A 7 -18.13 -7.13 -10.01
CA TYR A 7 -18.16 -6.56 -8.65
C TYR A 7 -18.80 -7.50 -7.62
N ALA A 8 -19.86 -8.22 -7.99
CA ALA A 8 -20.46 -9.21 -7.11
C ALA A 8 -19.47 -10.33 -6.76
N ILE A 9 -18.69 -10.80 -7.74
CA ILE A 9 -17.62 -11.80 -7.52
C ILE A 9 -16.52 -11.24 -6.62
N LEU A 10 -16.03 -10.03 -6.89
CA LEU A 10 -14.99 -9.39 -6.07
C LEU A 10 -15.46 -9.20 -4.62
N PHE A 11 -16.71 -8.78 -4.44
CA PHE A 11 -17.29 -8.62 -3.11
C PHE A 11 -17.48 -9.99 -2.40
N ALA A 12 -17.93 -11.00 -3.11
CA ALA A 12 -18.05 -12.35 -2.55
C ALA A 12 -16.68 -12.92 -2.14
N LEU A 13 -15.63 -12.70 -2.96
CA LEU A 13 -14.27 -13.08 -2.63
C LEU A 13 -13.75 -12.34 -1.39
N LEU A 14 -14.04 -11.04 -1.26
CA LEU A 14 -13.68 -10.24 -0.10
C LEU A 14 -14.34 -10.79 1.17
N VAL A 15 -15.63 -11.03 1.12
CA VAL A 15 -16.40 -11.59 2.25
C VAL A 15 -15.87 -12.99 2.60
N GLY A 16 -15.68 -13.86 1.61
CA GLY A 16 -15.15 -15.20 1.81
C GLY A 16 -13.74 -15.19 2.44
N ALA A 17 -12.83 -14.37 1.92
CA ALA A 17 -11.49 -14.22 2.49
C ALA A 17 -11.53 -13.68 3.93
N THR A 18 -12.41 -12.71 4.21
CA THR A 18 -12.61 -12.16 5.55
C THR A 18 -13.15 -13.22 6.51
N CYS A 19 -14.15 -13.99 6.11
CA CYS A 19 -14.70 -15.08 6.93
C CYS A 19 -13.62 -16.13 7.24
N VAL A 20 -12.87 -16.57 6.24
CA VAL A 20 -11.74 -17.50 6.43
C VAL A 20 -10.71 -16.93 7.40
N ALA A 21 -10.33 -15.65 7.23
CA ALA A 21 -9.34 -14.99 8.06
C ALA A 21 -9.78 -14.81 9.53
N LEU A 22 -11.08 -14.73 9.79
CA LEU A 22 -11.63 -14.68 11.16
C LEU A 22 -11.64 -16.06 11.83
N VAL A 23 -11.80 -17.13 11.05
CA VAL A 23 -11.84 -18.50 11.58
C VAL A 23 -10.44 -19.10 11.71
N VAL A 24 -9.58 -18.90 10.70
CA VAL A 24 -8.25 -19.49 10.61
C VAL A 24 -7.21 -18.65 11.38
N GLY A 25 -6.40 -19.29 12.20
CA GLY A 25 -5.29 -18.66 12.93
C GLY A 25 -4.92 -19.41 14.20
N HIS A 26 -3.86 -18.97 14.86
CA HIS A 26 -3.38 -19.55 16.12
C HIS A 26 -4.41 -19.35 17.24
N GLY A 27 -4.52 -20.35 18.12
CA GLY A 27 -5.49 -20.38 19.21
C GLY A 27 -6.85 -20.97 18.82
N SER A 28 -7.48 -21.71 19.74
CA SER A 28 -8.77 -22.37 19.54
C SER A 28 -9.93 -21.43 19.88
N LEU A 29 -10.83 -21.21 18.93
CA LEU A 29 -12.09 -20.49 19.16
C LEU A 29 -13.11 -21.30 19.96
N ALA A 30 -12.81 -22.57 20.25
CA ALA A 30 -13.66 -23.43 21.08
C ALA A 30 -13.58 -23.07 22.58
N ASP A 31 -12.50 -22.36 22.99
CA ASP A 31 -12.36 -21.87 24.36
C ASP A 31 -13.20 -20.59 24.57
N PRO A 32 -14.27 -20.64 25.39
CA PRO A 32 -15.14 -19.48 25.61
C PRO A 32 -14.41 -18.28 26.25
N ALA A 33 -13.38 -18.53 27.07
CA ALA A 33 -12.63 -17.50 27.80
C ALA A 33 -11.74 -16.66 26.82
N LEU A 34 -11.19 -17.30 25.79
CA LEU A 34 -10.28 -16.67 24.84
C LEU A 34 -10.97 -16.19 23.56
N ARG A 35 -12.18 -16.68 23.29
CA ARG A 35 -12.90 -16.48 22.04
C ARG A 35 -13.07 -15.00 21.68
N ALA A 36 -13.51 -14.17 22.62
CA ALA A 36 -13.75 -12.74 22.37
C ALA A 36 -12.44 -12.01 22.02
N THR A 37 -11.39 -12.24 22.79
CA THR A 37 -10.06 -11.65 22.57
C THR A 37 -9.45 -12.10 21.23
N LEU A 38 -9.55 -13.40 20.92
CA LEU A 38 -9.04 -13.93 19.64
C LEU A 38 -9.80 -13.35 18.43
N LEU A 39 -11.11 -13.18 18.53
CA LEU A 39 -11.91 -12.56 17.47
C LEU A 39 -11.57 -11.09 17.29
N GLU A 40 -11.37 -10.33 18.37
CA GLU A 40 -10.95 -8.93 18.31
C GLU A 40 -9.56 -8.79 17.66
N LEU A 41 -8.58 -9.59 18.06
CA LEU A 41 -7.25 -9.61 17.46
C LEU A 41 -7.31 -9.96 15.96
N ARG A 42 -8.08 -10.97 15.59
CA ARG A 42 -8.25 -11.40 14.21
C ARG A 42 -8.98 -10.34 13.37
N ALA A 43 -10.04 -9.71 13.90
CA ALA A 43 -10.76 -8.64 13.24
C ALA A 43 -9.88 -7.41 13.00
N THR A 44 -9.09 -7.00 13.99
CA THR A 44 -8.12 -5.91 13.88
C THR A 44 -7.11 -6.19 12.77
N ARG A 45 -6.57 -7.40 12.74
CA ARG A 45 -5.60 -7.85 11.74
C ARG A 45 -6.19 -7.87 10.33
N VAL A 46 -7.42 -8.38 10.18
CA VAL A 46 -8.17 -8.35 8.92
C VAL A 46 -8.42 -6.92 8.48
N GLY A 47 -8.86 -6.03 9.39
CA GLY A 47 -9.06 -4.61 9.12
C GLY A 47 -7.78 -3.93 8.61
N ALA A 48 -6.64 -4.18 9.26
CA ALA A 48 -5.34 -3.67 8.83
C ALA A 48 -4.97 -4.15 7.40
N ALA A 49 -5.14 -5.44 7.13
CA ALA A 49 -4.85 -6.03 5.82
C ALA A 49 -5.78 -5.46 4.72
N LEU A 50 -7.08 -5.32 5.02
CA LEU A 50 -8.05 -4.72 4.10
C LEU A 50 -7.67 -3.28 3.73
N LEU A 51 -7.38 -2.45 4.73
CA LEU A 51 -7.02 -1.04 4.52
C LEU A 51 -5.70 -0.91 3.75
N ALA A 52 -4.67 -1.64 4.17
CA ALA A 52 -3.37 -1.59 3.50
C ALA A 52 -3.44 -2.09 2.05
N GLY A 53 -4.13 -3.21 1.82
CA GLY A 53 -4.30 -3.78 0.50
C GLY A 53 -5.07 -2.88 -0.46
N ALA A 54 -6.20 -2.32 0.01
CA ALA A 54 -7.01 -1.38 -0.77
C ALA A 54 -6.21 -0.10 -1.11
N ALA A 55 -5.52 0.49 -0.13
CA ALA A 55 -4.75 1.71 -0.31
C ALA A 55 -3.58 1.53 -1.29
N LEU A 56 -2.81 0.45 -1.16
CA LEU A 56 -1.70 0.15 -2.06
C LEU A 56 -2.17 -0.15 -3.48
N ALA A 57 -3.24 -0.92 -3.64
CA ALA A 57 -3.80 -1.26 -4.96
C ALA A 57 -4.31 -0.01 -5.69
N VAL A 58 -5.05 0.86 -5.01
CA VAL A 58 -5.55 2.11 -5.60
C VAL A 58 -4.41 3.09 -5.87
N GLY A 59 -3.45 3.21 -4.96
CA GLY A 59 -2.22 3.97 -5.21
C GLY A 59 -1.51 3.52 -6.49
N GLY A 60 -1.46 2.19 -6.73
CA GLY A 60 -0.94 1.61 -7.96
C GLY A 60 -1.74 2.00 -9.20
N VAL A 61 -3.07 1.89 -9.18
CA VAL A 61 -3.94 2.31 -10.29
C VAL A 61 -3.66 3.74 -10.69
N VAL A 62 -3.62 4.64 -9.72
CA VAL A 62 -3.52 6.09 -9.93
C VAL A 62 -2.14 6.49 -10.44
N VAL A 63 -1.07 5.93 -9.86
CA VAL A 63 0.30 6.16 -10.34
C VAL A 63 0.48 5.66 -11.77
N GLN A 64 0.02 4.45 -12.06
CA GLN A 64 0.10 3.88 -13.40
C GLN A 64 -0.68 4.70 -14.44
N GLY A 65 -1.80 5.30 -14.04
CA GLY A 65 -2.60 6.19 -14.89
C GLY A 65 -1.85 7.47 -15.26
N VAL A 66 -1.30 8.16 -14.27
CA VAL A 66 -0.56 9.43 -14.48
C VAL A 66 0.72 9.23 -15.29
N PHE A 67 1.47 8.16 -14.97
CA PHE A 67 2.71 7.85 -15.69
C PHE A 67 2.48 7.11 -17.01
N ARG A 68 1.23 6.74 -17.33
CA ARG A 68 0.86 5.96 -18.51
C ARG A 68 1.75 4.72 -18.69
N ASN A 69 2.16 4.15 -17.59
CA ASN A 69 3.05 3.00 -17.56
C ASN A 69 2.53 1.97 -16.54
N PRO A 70 2.09 0.79 -16.99
CA PRO A 70 1.54 -0.24 -16.12
C PRO A 70 2.58 -0.88 -15.18
N LEU A 71 3.86 -0.62 -15.40
CA LEU A 71 4.97 -1.16 -14.60
C LEU A 71 5.34 -0.26 -13.42
N VAL A 72 4.74 0.90 -13.30
CA VAL A 72 5.02 1.85 -12.21
C VAL A 72 4.26 1.42 -10.96
N SER A 73 4.95 1.40 -9.83
CA SER A 73 4.36 1.18 -8.50
C SER A 73 4.45 2.45 -7.64
N PRO A 74 3.64 2.57 -6.58
CA PRO A 74 3.73 3.70 -5.65
C PRO A 74 5.12 3.92 -5.07
N SER A 75 5.91 2.84 -4.92
CA SER A 75 7.27 2.88 -4.38
C SER A 75 8.26 3.67 -5.24
N ILE A 76 8.00 3.79 -6.54
CA ILE A 76 8.90 4.52 -7.46
C ILE A 76 9.00 6.02 -7.13
N LEU A 77 7.99 6.58 -6.46
CA LEU A 77 7.99 7.98 -6.03
C LEU A 77 8.82 8.23 -4.75
N GLY A 78 9.39 7.19 -4.14
CA GLY A 78 10.12 7.29 -2.88
C GLY A 78 9.21 7.44 -1.65
N THR A 79 7.90 7.66 -1.84
CA THR A 79 6.93 7.89 -0.74
C THR A 79 6.81 6.67 0.17
N THR A 80 6.90 5.46 -0.39
CA THR A 80 6.89 4.21 0.37
C THR A 80 8.13 4.09 1.28
N ALA A 81 9.32 4.37 0.74
CA ALA A 81 10.56 4.32 1.52
C ALA A 81 10.59 5.42 2.58
N GLY A 82 10.09 6.62 2.26
CA GLY A 82 9.91 7.71 3.21
C GLY A 82 8.95 7.35 4.34
N ALA A 83 7.78 6.78 4.03
CA ALA A 83 6.84 6.32 5.03
C ALA A 83 7.44 5.21 5.92
N SER A 84 8.19 4.28 5.33
CA SER A 84 8.87 3.22 6.08
C SER A 84 9.90 3.79 7.05
N LEU A 85 10.74 4.71 6.60
CA LEU A 85 11.70 5.40 7.47
C LEU A 85 10.99 6.18 8.59
N GLY A 86 9.93 6.93 8.26
CA GLY A 86 9.12 7.65 9.25
C GLY A 86 8.52 6.72 10.31
N GLY A 87 8.05 5.55 9.92
CA GLY A 87 7.55 4.51 10.83
C GLY A 87 8.65 3.91 11.71
N GLN A 88 9.85 3.65 11.16
CA GLN A 88 11.01 3.19 11.95
C GLN A 88 11.43 4.24 12.98
N LEU A 89 11.48 5.52 12.60
CA LEU A 89 11.77 6.61 13.53
C LEU A 89 10.68 6.77 14.60
N ALA A 90 9.41 6.53 14.24
CA ALA A 90 8.30 6.52 15.18
C ALA A 90 8.45 5.39 16.23
N LEU A 91 8.84 4.19 15.81
CA LEU A 91 9.14 3.07 16.73
C LEU A 91 10.28 3.43 17.69
N LEU A 92 11.34 4.04 17.15
CA LEU A 92 12.50 4.49 17.96
C LEU A 92 12.07 5.55 18.99
N ALA A 93 11.26 6.54 18.56
CA ALA A 93 10.75 7.58 19.44
C ALA A 93 9.85 7.02 20.56
N LEU A 94 9.02 6.01 20.27
CA LEU A 94 8.22 5.32 21.28
C LEU A 94 9.09 4.57 22.28
N ALA A 95 10.11 3.84 21.81
CA ALA A 95 10.99 3.05 22.66
C ALA A 95 11.86 3.92 23.60
N TRP A 96 12.30 5.09 23.13
CA TRP A 96 13.13 6.02 23.91
C TRP A 96 12.30 7.01 24.75
N GLY A 97 10.97 6.88 24.74
CA GLY A 97 10.07 7.80 25.45
C GLY A 97 10.08 9.24 24.91
N ALA A 98 10.71 9.45 23.75
CA ALA A 98 10.80 10.77 23.10
C ALA A 98 9.47 11.22 22.46
N ALA A 99 8.55 10.29 22.24
CA ALA A 99 7.21 10.59 21.74
C ALA A 99 6.31 11.27 22.78
N GLY A 100 6.90 11.93 23.76
CA GLY A 100 6.31 12.61 24.92
C GLY A 100 4.80 12.90 24.82
N THR A 101 4.20 13.18 25.87
CA THR A 101 2.79 13.44 26.20
C THR A 101 1.90 14.21 25.17
N ALA A 102 2.45 14.71 24.07
CA ALA A 102 1.72 15.54 23.10
C ALA A 102 0.95 14.76 22.03
N ILE A 103 1.40 13.53 21.67
CA ILE A 103 0.74 12.69 20.65
C ILE A 103 0.35 11.35 21.28
N PRO A 104 -0.92 10.95 21.18
CA PRO A 104 -1.33 9.60 21.62
C PRO A 104 -0.45 8.52 20.97
N PRO A 105 0.03 7.51 21.73
CA PRO A 105 0.93 6.47 21.21
C PRO A 105 0.41 5.76 19.96
N GLU A 106 -0.89 5.65 19.81
CA GLU A 106 -1.56 5.03 18.66
C GLU A 106 -1.40 5.84 17.36
N LEU A 107 -1.23 7.17 17.47
CA LEU A 107 -1.05 8.07 16.34
C LEU A 107 0.42 8.25 15.94
N VAL A 108 1.37 7.86 16.78
CA VAL A 108 2.80 8.07 16.52
C VAL A 108 3.23 7.37 15.22
N MET A 109 2.79 6.12 15.03
CA MET A 109 3.08 5.37 13.80
C MET A 109 2.43 5.99 12.54
N PRO A 110 1.11 6.26 12.49
CA PRO A 110 0.49 6.93 11.35
C PRO A 110 1.11 8.29 11.05
N VAL A 111 1.38 9.11 12.09
CA VAL A 111 2.00 10.43 11.93
C VAL A 111 3.43 10.31 11.42
N GLY A 112 4.23 9.39 11.95
CA GLY A 112 5.59 9.14 11.50
C GLY A 112 5.63 8.71 10.02
N CYS A 113 4.79 7.75 9.64
CA CYS A 113 4.69 7.31 8.24
C CYS A 113 4.23 8.44 7.31
N LEU A 114 3.24 9.24 7.74
CA LEU A 114 2.75 10.38 6.96
C LEU A 114 3.82 11.47 6.82
N ALA A 115 4.54 11.79 7.90
CA ALA A 115 5.64 12.75 7.88
C ALA A 115 6.78 12.31 6.96
N GLY A 116 7.18 11.04 7.01
CA GLY A 116 8.21 10.47 6.14
C GLY A 116 7.80 10.45 4.66
N ALA A 117 6.56 10.06 4.36
CA ALA A 117 6.00 10.14 3.01
C ALA A 117 5.90 11.60 2.52
N GLY A 118 5.46 12.50 3.41
CA GLY A 118 5.37 13.94 3.12
C GLY A 118 6.72 14.58 2.85
N LEU A 119 7.75 14.21 3.60
CA LEU A 119 9.13 14.64 3.35
C LEU A 119 9.62 14.17 1.97
N SER A 120 9.40 12.90 1.65
CA SER A 120 9.72 12.36 0.32
C SER A 120 9.01 13.14 -0.78
N LEU A 121 7.69 13.35 -0.59
CA LEU A 121 6.86 14.11 -1.52
C LEU A 121 7.36 15.55 -1.69
N ALA A 122 7.66 16.25 -0.59
CA ALA A 122 8.18 17.62 -0.63
C ALA A 122 9.49 17.71 -1.44
N ILE A 123 10.41 16.78 -1.22
CA ILE A 123 11.67 16.72 -1.97
C ILE A 123 11.39 16.45 -3.46
N VAL A 124 10.55 15.47 -3.78
CA VAL A 124 10.18 15.19 -5.19
C VAL A 124 9.57 16.41 -5.85
N LEU A 125 8.66 17.13 -5.19
CA LEU A 125 8.02 18.33 -5.75
C LEU A 125 8.99 19.52 -5.88
N LEU A 126 9.98 19.65 -5.00
CA LEU A 126 11.04 20.67 -5.11
C LEU A 126 11.92 20.47 -6.35
N PHE A 127 12.28 19.21 -6.64
CA PHE A 127 13.12 18.86 -7.80
C PHE A 127 12.32 18.79 -9.10
N CYS A 128 11.01 18.56 -9.03
CA CYS A 128 10.11 18.37 -10.17
C CYS A 128 9.30 19.65 -10.45
N ARG A 129 9.86 20.56 -11.22
CA ARG A 129 9.16 21.74 -11.76
C ARG A 129 8.27 21.35 -12.95
N GLU A 130 7.41 22.28 -13.40
CA GLU A 130 6.38 22.04 -14.44
C GLU A 130 6.91 21.48 -15.77
N ARG A 131 8.18 21.72 -16.08
CA ARG A 131 8.84 21.22 -17.31
C ARG A 131 9.65 19.93 -17.09
N THR A 132 9.62 19.38 -15.90
CA THR A 132 10.41 18.20 -15.57
C THR A 132 9.74 16.94 -16.13
N GLY A 133 10.43 16.24 -17.02
CA GLY A 133 9.93 15.01 -17.64
C GLY A 133 9.72 13.88 -16.64
N THR A 134 8.88 12.91 -17.00
CA THR A 134 8.56 11.71 -16.22
C THR A 134 9.82 10.95 -15.74
N LEU A 135 10.86 10.90 -16.57
CA LEU A 135 12.13 10.23 -16.24
C LEU A 135 12.81 10.83 -15.00
N MET A 136 12.83 12.16 -14.90
CA MET A 136 13.46 12.85 -13.77
C MET A 136 12.70 12.60 -12.46
N LEU A 137 11.36 12.52 -12.52
CA LEU A 137 10.52 12.13 -11.38
C LEU A 137 10.86 10.72 -10.87
N ILE A 138 10.94 9.77 -11.78
CA ILE A 138 11.30 8.38 -11.46
C ILE A 138 12.69 8.30 -10.86
N LEU A 139 13.67 8.99 -11.47
CA LEU A 139 15.05 9.00 -11.00
C LEU A 139 15.18 9.63 -9.62
N THR A 140 14.53 10.77 -9.40
CA THR A 140 14.51 11.43 -8.07
C THR A 140 13.89 10.51 -7.01
N GLY A 141 12.75 9.88 -7.30
CA GLY A 141 12.12 8.93 -6.39
C GLY A 141 12.99 7.71 -6.09
N PHE A 142 13.71 7.19 -7.09
CA PHE A 142 14.64 6.08 -6.91
C PHE A 142 15.82 6.45 -6.00
N ILE A 143 16.44 7.62 -6.24
CA ILE A 143 17.56 8.12 -5.40
C ILE A 143 17.09 8.34 -3.96
N LEU A 144 15.90 8.95 -3.77
CA LEU A 144 15.31 9.14 -2.45
C LEU A 144 15.01 7.82 -1.76
N SER A 145 14.47 6.84 -2.48
CA SER A 145 14.23 5.50 -1.94
C SER A 145 15.51 4.86 -1.44
N SER A 146 16.60 4.97 -2.21
CA SER A 146 17.91 4.43 -1.84
C SER A 146 18.47 5.13 -0.60
N LEU A 147 18.34 6.46 -0.51
CA LEU A 147 18.75 7.23 0.66
C LEU A 147 17.96 6.85 1.91
N PHE A 148 16.62 6.79 1.81
CA PHE A 148 15.76 6.43 2.94
C PHE A 148 15.96 4.98 3.39
N LEU A 149 16.24 4.06 2.47
CA LEU A 149 16.60 2.68 2.81
C LEU A 149 17.92 2.61 3.54
N ALA A 150 18.93 3.39 3.12
CA ALA A 150 20.22 3.45 3.81
C ALA A 150 20.08 4.00 5.23
N ILE A 151 19.33 5.10 5.41
CA ILE A 151 19.03 5.67 6.73
C ILE A 151 18.22 4.67 7.58
N GLY A 152 17.22 3.99 6.98
CA GLY A 152 16.45 2.96 7.65
C GLY A 152 17.28 1.77 8.11
N GLY A 153 18.28 1.37 7.31
CA GLY A 153 19.28 0.37 7.70
C GLY A 153 20.11 0.82 8.91
N PHE A 154 20.50 2.09 8.95
CA PHE A 154 21.19 2.67 10.10
C PHE A 154 20.29 2.68 11.35
N VAL A 155 19.01 3.08 11.23
CA VAL A 155 18.02 3.02 12.32
C VAL A 155 17.86 1.58 12.83
N THR A 156 17.79 0.60 11.92
CA THR A 156 17.71 -0.82 12.28
C THR A 156 18.98 -1.27 13.04
N SER A 157 20.16 -0.79 12.65
CA SER A 157 21.42 -1.07 13.37
C SER A 157 21.41 -0.49 14.78
N LEU A 158 20.92 0.75 14.97
CA LEU A 158 20.78 1.36 16.30
C LEU A 158 19.80 0.60 17.21
N ALA A 159 18.80 -0.04 16.62
CA ALA A 159 17.81 -0.80 17.37
C ALA A 159 18.33 -2.15 17.88
N GLN A 160 19.47 -2.63 17.39
CA GLN A 160 19.99 -3.98 17.71
C GLN A 160 20.38 -4.15 19.20
N ASP A 161 20.70 -3.09 19.90
CA ASP A 161 21.07 -3.13 21.33
C ASP A 161 19.84 -3.45 22.22
N GLN A 162 18.62 -3.32 21.71
CA GLN A 162 17.37 -3.61 22.42
C GLN A 162 16.58 -4.68 21.69
N TRP A 163 16.48 -5.88 22.27
CA TRP A 163 15.85 -7.04 21.63
C TRP A 163 14.43 -6.77 21.11
N ASP A 164 13.57 -6.19 21.95
CA ASP A 164 12.17 -5.93 21.60
C ASP A 164 12.04 -4.88 20.50
N LEU A 165 12.84 -3.82 20.54
CA LEU A 165 12.88 -2.77 19.54
C LEU A 165 13.40 -3.30 18.21
N SER A 166 14.49 -4.06 18.22
CA SER A 166 15.06 -4.68 17.02
C SER A 166 14.03 -5.56 16.33
N ARG A 167 13.34 -6.41 17.11
CA ARG A 167 12.29 -7.27 16.58
C ARG A 167 11.12 -6.48 15.97
N ALA A 168 10.68 -5.40 16.62
CA ALA A 168 9.60 -4.54 16.13
C ALA A 168 9.99 -3.83 14.83
N VAL A 169 11.21 -3.27 14.77
CA VAL A 169 11.72 -2.57 13.57
C VAL A 169 11.87 -3.54 12.39
N VAL A 170 12.43 -4.73 12.62
CA VAL A 170 12.58 -5.76 11.57
C VAL A 170 11.21 -6.24 11.09
N ALA A 171 10.28 -6.55 11.99
CA ALA A 171 8.93 -6.98 11.64
C ALA A 171 8.19 -5.91 10.81
N PHE A 172 8.31 -4.64 11.20
CA PHE A 172 7.75 -3.52 10.45
C PHE A 172 8.38 -3.37 9.06
N THR A 173 9.71 -3.47 8.97
CA THR A 173 10.45 -3.37 7.70
C THR A 173 10.13 -4.49 6.73
N LEU A 174 9.91 -5.70 7.23
CA LEU A 174 9.52 -6.86 6.42
C LEU A 174 8.01 -6.88 6.09
N GLY A 175 7.24 -6.02 6.73
CA GLY A 175 5.78 -5.92 6.56
C GLY A 175 5.02 -6.96 7.36
N GLY A 176 3.97 -6.52 8.05
CA GLY A 176 3.11 -7.39 8.82
C GLY A 176 1.98 -6.63 9.52
N VAL A 177 0.86 -7.30 9.68
CA VAL A 177 -0.34 -6.77 10.36
C VAL A 177 -0.51 -7.34 11.78
N GLY A 178 0.38 -8.27 12.19
CA GLY A 178 0.25 -8.99 13.47
C GLY A 178 0.44 -8.14 14.73
N GLY A 179 1.21 -7.06 14.61
CA GLY A 179 1.47 -6.13 15.73
C GLY A 179 0.59 -4.88 15.73
N THR A 180 -0.36 -4.75 14.80
CA THR A 180 -1.19 -3.57 14.66
C THR A 180 -2.35 -3.59 15.66
N SER A 181 -2.55 -2.47 16.38
CA SER A 181 -3.67 -2.31 17.33
C SER A 181 -4.94 -1.82 16.62
N LEU A 182 -6.10 -2.11 17.23
CA LEU A 182 -7.39 -1.61 16.72
C LEU A 182 -7.39 -0.08 16.60
N ARG A 183 -6.77 0.62 17.56
CA ARG A 183 -6.69 2.09 17.55
C ARG A 183 -5.88 2.62 16.37
N GLN A 184 -4.79 1.93 15.98
CA GLN A 184 -4.03 2.27 14.78
C GLN A 184 -4.84 2.05 13.49
N VAL A 185 -5.61 0.96 13.42
CA VAL A 185 -6.52 0.69 12.28
C VAL A 185 -7.58 1.79 12.17
N VAL A 186 -8.21 2.15 13.30
CA VAL A 186 -9.21 3.24 13.34
C VAL A 186 -8.60 4.59 12.98
N ALA A 187 -7.36 4.86 13.40
CA ALA A 187 -6.64 6.09 13.04
C ALA A 187 -6.27 6.17 11.56
N ALA A 188 -5.93 5.04 10.92
CA ALA A 188 -5.63 4.98 9.50
C ALA A 188 -6.87 5.01 8.60
N LEU A 189 -8.02 4.53 9.10
CA LEU A 189 -9.27 4.42 8.35
C LEU A 189 -9.69 5.71 7.64
N PRO A 190 -9.77 6.90 8.30
CA PRO A 190 -10.16 8.14 7.63
C PRO A 190 -9.18 8.54 6.53
N LEU A 191 -7.87 8.34 6.72
CA LEU A 191 -6.87 8.64 5.69
C LEU A 191 -7.07 7.78 4.44
N VAL A 192 -7.34 6.48 4.63
CA VAL A 192 -7.61 5.57 3.52
C VAL A 192 -8.92 5.93 2.83
N LEU A 193 -10.02 6.14 3.56
CA LEU A 193 -11.32 6.46 2.96
C LEU A 193 -11.29 7.79 2.19
N VAL A 194 -10.68 8.83 2.76
CA VAL A 194 -10.52 10.13 2.09
C VAL A 194 -9.63 9.99 0.86
N GLY A 195 -8.51 9.27 0.96
CA GLY A 195 -7.61 9.02 -0.16
C GLY A 195 -8.28 8.23 -1.30
N LEU A 196 -9.03 7.16 -0.98
CA LEU A 196 -9.79 6.39 -1.95
C LEU A 196 -10.88 7.25 -2.63
N GLY A 197 -11.64 8.01 -1.84
CA GLY A 197 -12.68 8.93 -2.33
C GLY A 197 -12.12 10.00 -3.24
N ALA A 198 -11.01 10.62 -2.86
CA ALA A 198 -10.32 11.63 -3.65
C ALA A 198 -9.80 11.06 -4.98
N CYS A 199 -9.13 9.90 -4.95
CA CYS A 199 -8.69 9.22 -6.17
C CYS A 199 -9.86 8.87 -7.10
N TRP A 200 -10.98 8.41 -6.53
CA TRP A 200 -12.17 8.10 -7.32
C TRP A 200 -12.83 9.36 -7.90
N ALA A 201 -12.94 10.43 -7.14
CA ALA A 201 -13.43 11.73 -7.63
C ALA A 201 -12.57 12.28 -8.78
N TRP A 202 -11.24 12.04 -8.71
CA TRP A 202 -10.28 12.47 -9.72
C TRP A 202 -10.18 11.53 -10.94
N SER A 203 -10.95 10.44 -10.96
CA SER A 203 -10.90 9.40 -12.01
C SER A 203 -11.11 9.92 -13.44
N GLY A 204 -11.98 10.92 -13.62
CA GLY A 204 -12.22 11.54 -14.92
C GLY A 204 -10.98 12.22 -15.49
N THR A 205 -10.25 12.98 -14.68
CA THR A 205 -8.99 13.62 -15.06
C THR A 205 -7.92 12.57 -15.42
N LEU A 206 -7.84 11.48 -14.67
CA LEU A 206 -6.94 10.38 -14.95
C LEU A 206 -7.29 9.67 -16.26
N ASP A 207 -8.58 9.52 -16.57
CA ASP A 207 -9.02 8.92 -17.84
C ASP A 207 -8.64 9.78 -19.03
N VAL A 208 -8.73 11.11 -18.92
CA VAL A 208 -8.28 12.05 -19.97
C VAL A 208 -6.76 12.00 -20.15
N LEU A 209 -5.98 11.86 -19.07
CA LEU A 209 -4.52 11.73 -19.16
C LEU A 209 -4.06 10.47 -19.92
N LEU A 210 -4.88 9.41 -19.99
CA LEU A 210 -4.55 8.21 -20.75
C LEU A 210 -4.42 8.49 -22.27
N SER A 211 -5.14 9.51 -22.80
CA SER A 211 -5.06 9.87 -24.23
C SER A 211 -3.74 10.54 -24.61
N GLY A 212 -3.02 11.10 -23.65
CA GLY A 212 -1.77 11.83 -23.87
C GLY A 212 -1.74 13.16 -23.13
N GLU A 213 -0.54 13.70 -22.89
CA GLU A 213 -0.41 14.99 -22.19
C GLU A 213 -0.88 16.16 -23.08
N ASP A 214 -0.60 16.10 -24.36
CA ASP A 214 -0.97 17.17 -25.30
C ASP A 214 -2.48 17.17 -25.56
N GLU A 215 -3.08 15.99 -25.76
CA GLU A 215 -4.52 15.82 -25.86
C GLU A 215 -5.23 16.25 -24.58
N ALA A 216 -4.69 15.90 -23.42
CA ALA A 216 -5.26 16.29 -22.13
C ALA A 216 -5.27 17.82 -21.95
N ARG A 217 -4.21 18.51 -22.38
CA ARG A 217 -4.15 19.98 -22.39
C ARG A 217 -5.19 20.61 -23.31
N THR A 218 -5.39 20.05 -24.50
CA THR A 218 -6.43 20.56 -25.43
C THR A 218 -7.84 20.39 -24.87
N LEU A 219 -8.05 19.38 -24.02
CA LEU A 219 -9.31 19.13 -23.30
C LEU A 219 -9.42 19.93 -21.99
N GLY A 220 -8.49 20.85 -21.72
CA GLY A 220 -8.52 21.74 -20.56
C GLY A 220 -7.98 21.13 -19.26
N VAL A 221 -7.29 19.99 -19.32
CA VAL A 221 -6.66 19.39 -18.15
C VAL A 221 -5.29 20.02 -17.89
N GLU A 222 -5.11 20.57 -16.72
CA GLU A 222 -3.83 21.08 -16.25
C GLU A 222 -2.96 19.92 -15.75
N VAL A 223 -2.13 19.36 -16.64
CA VAL A 223 -1.33 18.14 -16.41
C VAL A 223 -0.44 18.26 -15.19
N GLY A 224 0.17 19.44 -14.93
CA GLY A 224 1.01 19.69 -13.78
C GLY A 224 0.24 19.56 -12.46
N GLN A 225 -0.97 20.13 -12.40
CA GLN A 225 -1.85 20.06 -11.23
C GLN A 225 -2.34 18.61 -11.03
N ALA A 226 -2.76 17.94 -12.09
CA ALA A 226 -3.20 16.55 -12.03
C ALA A 226 -2.09 15.64 -11.48
N ARG A 227 -0.86 15.83 -11.92
CA ARG A 227 0.32 15.09 -11.42
C ARG A 227 0.58 15.37 -9.94
N ARG A 228 0.53 16.64 -9.50
CA ARG A 228 0.72 17.02 -8.08
C ARG A 228 -0.33 16.36 -7.19
N TRP A 229 -1.61 16.48 -7.52
CA TRP A 229 -2.70 15.87 -6.74
C TRP A 229 -2.57 14.35 -6.67
N THR A 230 -2.21 13.71 -7.78
CA THR A 230 -1.97 12.28 -7.80
C THR A 230 -0.88 11.86 -6.83
N VAL A 231 0.28 12.53 -6.88
CA VAL A 231 1.41 12.19 -6.00
C VAL A 231 1.06 12.42 -4.52
N ILE A 232 0.29 13.47 -4.21
CA ILE A 232 -0.20 13.73 -2.84
C ILE A 232 -1.10 12.58 -2.35
N TRP A 233 -2.11 12.18 -3.13
CA TRP A 233 -3.04 11.13 -2.70
C TRP A 233 -2.36 9.76 -2.63
N VAL A 234 -1.42 9.48 -3.53
CA VAL A 234 -0.59 8.28 -3.44
C VAL A 234 0.26 8.29 -2.17
N ALA A 235 0.85 9.41 -1.79
CA ALA A 235 1.61 9.53 -0.55
C ALA A 235 0.73 9.30 0.70
N VAL A 236 -0.49 9.85 0.71
CA VAL A 236 -1.47 9.63 1.80
C VAL A 236 -1.87 8.15 1.88
N LEU A 237 -2.22 7.52 0.76
CA LEU A 237 -2.62 6.12 0.73
C LEU A 237 -1.48 5.18 1.13
N THR A 238 -0.26 5.42 0.61
CA THR A 238 0.90 4.59 0.95
C THR A 238 1.33 4.75 2.40
N SER A 239 1.29 5.96 2.95
CA SER A 239 1.62 6.19 4.36
C SER A 239 0.63 5.50 5.30
N ALA A 240 -0.67 5.60 5.02
CA ALA A 240 -1.70 4.91 5.79
C ALA A 240 -1.56 3.39 5.70
N ALA A 241 -1.27 2.85 4.50
CA ALA A 241 -1.05 1.43 4.30
C ALA A 241 0.16 0.91 5.09
N ILE A 242 1.28 1.65 5.04
CA ILE A 242 2.52 1.27 5.74
C ILE A 242 2.35 1.38 7.25
N ALA A 243 1.61 2.36 7.74
CA ALA A 243 1.35 2.53 9.17
C ALA A 243 0.66 1.31 9.82
N VAL A 244 -0.21 0.61 9.07
CA VAL A 244 -0.96 -0.55 9.58
C VAL A 244 -0.47 -1.90 9.04
N GLY A 245 0.19 -1.91 7.88
CA GLY A 245 0.62 -3.14 7.20
C GLY A 245 2.15 -3.31 7.12
N GLY A 246 2.92 -2.29 7.52
CA GLY A 246 4.37 -2.27 7.27
C GLY A 246 4.69 -2.20 5.77
N ASN A 247 5.93 -2.52 5.43
CA ASN A 247 6.39 -2.46 4.04
C ASN A 247 5.94 -3.69 3.25
N VAL A 248 4.82 -3.57 2.54
CA VAL A 248 4.25 -4.61 1.67
C VAL A 248 4.49 -4.25 0.21
N ALA A 249 5.04 -5.20 -0.57
CA ALA A 249 5.37 -5.02 -1.97
C ALA A 249 4.32 -5.64 -2.92
N PHE A 250 4.41 -5.33 -4.21
CA PHE A 250 3.68 -5.90 -5.35
C PHE A 250 2.18 -5.68 -5.41
N VAL A 251 1.46 -5.35 -4.34
CA VAL A 251 0.00 -5.16 -4.36
C VAL A 251 -0.41 -4.10 -5.39
N GLY A 252 0.23 -2.92 -5.34
CA GLY A 252 -0.04 -1.83 -6.28
C GLY A 252 0.40 -2.07 -7.72
N LEU A 253 1.18 -3.13 -7.97
CA LEU A 253 1.63 -3.51 -9.30
C LEU A 253 0.73 -4.61 -9.90
N VAL A 254 0.51 -5.68 -9.14
CA VAL A 254 -0.18 -6.89 -9.58
C VAL A 254 -1.69 -6.65 -9.69
N VAL A 255 -2.32 -6.05 -8.68
CA VAL A 255 -3.78 -5.91 -8.62
C VAL A 255 -4.34 -5.11 -9.81
N PRO A 256 -3.83 -3.92 -10.17
CA PRO A 256 -4.30 -3.19 -11.33
C PRO A 256 -4.10 -3.96 -12.64
N HIS A 257 -2.99 -4.67 -12.75
CA HIS A 257 -2.65 -5.44 -13.96
C HIS A 257 -3.64 -6.60 -14.19
N VAL A 258 -4.00 -7.33 -13.13
CA VAL A 258 -5.02 -8.39 -13.18
C VAL A 258 -6.41 -7.85 -13.52
N LEU A 259 -6.75 -6.66 -13.05
CA LEU A 259 -8.09 -6.11 -13.21
C LEU A 259 -8.32 -5.44 -14.57
N ARG A 260 -7.31 -4.87 -15.23
CA ARG A 260 -7.49 -4.18 -16.51
C ARG A 260 -8.15 -5.01 -17.60
N PRO A 261 -7.79 -6.28 -17.82
CA PRO A 261 -8.49 -7.12 -18.79
C PRO A 261 -9.96 -7.41 -18.42
N ILE A 262 -10.32 -7.31 -17.14
CA ILE A 262 -11.64 -7.70 -16.63
C ILE A 262 -12.60 -6.51 -16.60
N VAL A 263 -12.18 -5.38 -15.99
CA VAL A 263 -13.05 -4.20 -15.79
C VAL A 263 -12.73 -3.05 -16.75
N GLY A 264 -11.66 -3.16 -17.53
CA GLY A 264 -11.18 -2.16 -18.47
C GLY A 264 -10.24 -1.16 -17.82
N VAL A 265 -9.79 -0.18 -18.63
CA VAL A 265 -8.76 0.80 -18.24
C VAL A 265 -9.33 2.05 -17.55
N ARG A 266 -10.66 2.27 -17.61
CA ARG A 266 -11.30 3.46 -17.03
C ARG A 266 -11.16 3.49 -15.51
N HIS A 267 -10.54 4.54 -14.98
CA HIS A 267 -10.24 4.70 -13.55
C HIS A 267 -11.49 4.66 -12.67
N ARG A 268 -12.62 5.23 -13.14
CA ARG A 268 -13.89 5.22 -12.42
C ARG A 268 -14.37 3.81 -12.05
N ARG A 269 -14.02 2.80 -12.85
CA ARG A 269 -14.33 1.39 -12.58
C ARG A 269 -13.15 0.66 -11.95
N LEU A 270 -11.96 0.98 -12.38
CA LEU A 270 -10.75 0.28 -11.94
C LEU A 270 -10.43 0.55 -10.46
N ILE A 271 -10.63 1.78 -9.97
CA ILE A 271 -10.33 2.16 -8.57
C ILE A 271 -11.11 1.34 -7.55
N PRO A 272 -12.47 1.29 -7.58
CA PRO A 272 -13.19 0.50 -6.59
C PRO A 272 -12.95 -1.02 -6.73
N ALA A 273 -12.76 -1.52 -7.95
CA ALA A 273 -12.38 -2.92 -8.15
C ALA A 273 -11.00 -3.23 -7.56
N ALA A 274 -10.04 -2.31 -7.70
CA ALA A 274 -8.70 -2.44 -7.14
C ALA A 274 -8.72 -2.41 -5.60
N ALA A 275 -9.55 -1.57 -5.00
CA ALA A 275 -9.73 -1.55 -3.55
C ALA A 275 -10.23 -2.89 -3.02
N LEU A 276 -11.26 -3.48 -3.67
CA LEU A 276 -11.81 -4.78 -3.30
C LEU A 276 -10.79 -5.91 -3.46
N LEU A 277 -10.15 -6.02 -4.64
CA LEU A 277 -9.19 -7.09 -4.90
C LEU A 277 -7.91 -6.92 -4.10
N GLY A 278 -7.43 -5.69 -3.91
CA GLY A 278 -6.24 -5.40 -3.11
C GLY A 278 -6.41 -5.78 -1.64
N GLY A 279 -7.56 -5.44 -1.05
CA GLY A 279 -7.92 -5.87 0.30
C GLY A 279 -8.02 -7.39 0.40
N THR A 280 -8.73 -8.04 -0.54
CA THR A 280 -8.86 -9.51 -0.60
C THR A 280 -7.51 -10.20 -0.72
N PHE A 281 -6.64 -9.71 -1.60
CA PHE A 281 -5.31 -10.27 -1.83
C PHE A 281 -4.46 -10.21 -0.56
N LEU A 282 -4.46 -9.07 0.12
CA LEU A 282 -3.63 -8.91 1.32
C LEU A 282 -4.17 -9.70 2.52
N VAL A 283 -5.49 -9.81 2.66
CA VAL A 283 -6.12 -10.72 3.64
C VAL A 283 -5.76 -12.18 3.34
N GLY A 284 -5.79 -12.59 2.06
CA GLY A 284 -5.36 -13.94 1.66
C GLY A 284 -3.90 -14.21 2.00
N CYS A 285 -3.00 -13.26 1.72
CA CYS A 285 -1.59 -13.36 2.10
C CYS A 285 -1.40 -13.45 3.62
N ASP A 286 -2.20 -12.71 4.40
CA ASP A 286 -2.18 -12.78 5.86
C ASP A 286 -2.66 -14.14 6.39
N VAL A 287 -3.67 -14.74 5.78
CA VAL A 287 -4.10 -16.12 6.11
C VAL A 287 -2.95 -17.10 5.85
N ILE A 288 -2.29 -17.00 4.69
CA ILE A 288 -1.12 -17.84 4.35
C ILE A 288 -0.02 -17.66 5.41
N ALA A 289 0.28 -16.41 5.82
CA ALA A 289 1.27 -16.11 6.84
C ALA A 289 1.05 -16.84 8.16
N ARG A 290 -0.23 -17.05 8.51
CA ARG A 290 -0.65 -17.70 9.77
C ARG A 290 -0.71 -19.22 9.68
N VAL A 291 -0.92 -19.78 8.48
CA VAL A 291 -1.11 -21.23 8.29
C VAL A 291 0.21 -21.95 8.04
N VAL A 292 1.19 -21.29 7.45
CA VAL A 292 2.49 -21.90 7.17
C VAL A 292 3.18 -22.28 8.49
N PRO A 293 3.55 -23.56 8.69
CA PRO A 293 4.20 -24.01 9.93
C PRO A 293 5.57 -23.36 10.08
N SER A 294 5.68 -22.38 10.95
CA SER A 294 6.96 -21.78 11.32
C SER A 294 6.96 -21.41 12.80
N ARG A 295 8.15 -21.32 13.40
CA ARG A 295 8.29 -20.90 14.81
C ARG A 295 7.93 -19.43 15.03
N THR A 296 7.94 -18.64 13.97
CA THR A 296 7.55 -17.21 13.95
C THR A 296 6.62 -16.99 12.78
N GLU A 297 5.69 -16.05 12.90
CA GLU A 297 4.83 -15.67 11.78
C GLU A 297 5.68 -15.16 10.60
N LEU A 298 5.33 -15.59 9.39
CA LEU A 298 6.01 -15.11 8.20
C LEU A 298 5.64 -13.65 7.92
N PRO A 299 6.62 -12.79 7.61
CA PRO A 299 6.34 -11.41 7.24
C PRO A 299 5.48 -11.32 5.98
N LEU A 300 4.50 -10.43 6.03
CA LEU A 300 3.52 -10.27 4.95
C LEU A 300 4.17 -9.81 3.64
N GLY A 301 5.19 -8.92 3.75
CA GLY A 301 5.94 -8.44 2.59
C GLY A 301 6.72 -9.55 1.89
N VAL A 302 7.19 -10.55 2.64
CA VAL A 302 7.85 -11.74 2.06
C VAL A 302 6.85 -12.56 1.25
N ILE A 303 5.66 -12.82 1.80
CA ILE A 303 4.62 -13.60 1.12
C ILE A 303 4.14 -12.88 -0.14
N THR A 304 3.85 -11.57 -0.02
CA THR A 304 3.44 -10.78 -1.19
C THR A 304 4.53 -10.69 -2.25
N GLY A 305 5.81 -10.71 -1.86
CA GLY A 305 6.95 -10.78 -2.76
C GLY A 305 7.04 -12.11 -3.48
N ILE A 306 6.95 -13.22 -2.74
CA ILE A 306 7.02 -14.60 -3.30
C ILE A 306 5.86 -14.87 -4.26
N ILE A 307 4.66 -14.37 -3.98
CA ILE A 307 3.49 -14.52 -4.85
C ILE A 307 3.51 -13.48 -5.97
N GLY A 308 3.76 -12.22 -5.64
CA GLY A 308 3.61 -11.10 -6.56
C GLY A 308 4.67 -11.05 -7.66
N ALA A 309 5.93 -11.35 -7.35
CA ALA A 309 7.00 -11.29 -8.35
C ALA A 309 6.82 -12.32 -9.46
N PRO A 310 6.58 -13.63 -9.20
CA PRO A 310 6.32 -14.60 -10.27
C PRO A 310 5.06 -14.30 -11.08
N VAL A 311 3.97 -13.91 -10.40
CA VAL A 311 2.73 -13.52 -11.10
C VAL A 311 2.99 -12.35 -12.03
N PHE A 312 3.71 -11.34 -11.56
CA PHE A 312 4.03 -10.17 -12.39
C PHE A 312 4.93 -10.51 -13.57
N LEU A 313 5.97 -11.35 -13.37
CA LEU A 313 6.83 -11.82 -14.45
C LEU A 313 6.05 -12.61 -15.51
N PHE A 314 5.12 -13.46 -15.07
CA PHE A 314 4.26 -14.21 -15.99
C PHE A 314 3.36 -13.26 -16.82
N LEU A 315 2.73 -12.28 -16.18
CA LEU A 315 1.87 -11.30 -16.84
C LEU A 315 2.67 -10.43 -17.83
N LEU A 316 3.89 -10.05 -17.46
CA LEU A 316 4.80 -9.31 -18.32
C LEU A 316 5.19 -10.12 -19.57
N ALA A 317 5.59 -11.37 -19.39
CA ALA A 317 5.96 -12.28 -20.49
C ALA A 317 4.79 -12.51 -21.45
N ARG A 318 3.57 -12.60 -20.93
CA ARG A 318 2.36 -12.73 -21.76
C ARG A 318 2.10 -11.45 -22.59
N SER A 319 2.20 -10.28 -21.97
CA SER A 319 2.00 -9.01 -22.66
C SER A 319 3.01 -8.78 -23.80
N TYR A 320 4.26 -9.18 -23.62
CA TYR A 320 5.27 -9.13 -24.70
C TYR A 320 4.91 -10.00 -25.89
N ARG A 321 4.42 -11.21 -25.65
CA ARG A 321 4.03 -12.13 -26.74
C ARG A 321 2.84 -11.61 -27.57
N GLU A 322 1.89 -10.93 -26.93
CA GLU A 322 0.74 -10.33 -27.61
C GLU A 322 1.15 -9.17 -28.53
N VAL A 323 2.23 -8.44 -28.23
CA VAL A 323 2.78 -7.34 -29.06
C VAL A 323 3.61 -7.88 -30.22
N GLU A 324 4.28 -9.03 -30.09
CA GLU A 324 5.06 -9.64 -31.19
C GLU A 324 4.19 -10.35 -32.26
N HIS A 325 2.94 -10.67 -31.94
CA HIS A 325 2.03 -11.45 -32.80
C HIS A 325 0.84 -10.65 -33.33
N GLY A 326 0.73 -9.34 -32.99
CA GLY A 326 -0.26 -8.39 -33.50
C GLY A 326 0.35 -7.30 -34.34
#